data_9c5c77c0c483cada45f6c11ffd32fa23
#
_entry.id   9c5c77c0c483cada45f6c11ffd32fa23
#
_cell.length_a   1.000
_cell.length_b   1.000
_cell.length_c   1.000
_cell.angle_alpha   90.00
_cell.angle_beta   90.00
_cell.angle_gamma   90.00
#
_symmetry.space_group_name_H-M   'P 1'
#
loop_
_entity.id
_entity.type
_entity.pdbx_description
1 polymer ?
#
loop_
_entity_poly.entity_id
_entity_poly.type
_entity_poly.pdbx_seq_one_letter_code
_entity_poly.pdbx_strand_id
1 'polypeptide(L)'
;VEDLGQLDNTLIIYISGDNGASAEGMVDGTPNEFTTFNGVPVPIKAQYLFYPFWGSDKTFPHYAAPWAWAMGTPFKWVKQVPSHFGGTAQGVAMSWPGHITDVGGIRRQFHHVIDIVPTILEATGIPAPDTVDGIVQTPIQGTSMAYTWDKAGADLPSRRTTQYFEMLGNRAIYDDGWVAATTPATLPWELSSATPPDLITGYNWELYNVYEDPTQSNDLAAQMPDKLKELQALFYQEAAKYGVLPLDNSTLARWNAPRPNLTGGRTEFTYSGSLTGVPNSGAP
;
A
#
# COMPACT_ATOMS: atom_id res chain seq x y z
N VAL A 1 -0.83 20.98 -18.33
CA VAL A 1 0.47 21.46 -17.89
C VAL A 1 1.29 21.86 -19.11
N GLU A 2 1.36 21.05 -20.15
CA GLU A 2 2.08 21.33 -21.39
C GLU A 2 1.56 22.61 -22.06
N ASP A 3 0.24 22.76 -22.24
CA ASP A 3 -0.40 23.95 -22.84
C ASP A 3 -0.11 25.26 -22.06
N LEU A 4 0.27 25.12 -20.79
CA LEU A 4 0.68 26.25 -19.95
C LEU A 4 2.20 26.52 -19.99
N GLY A 5 2.96 25.76 -20.77
CA GLY A 5 4.42 25.87 -20.85
C GLY A 5 5.14 25.55 -19.54
N GLN A 6 4.54 24.70 -18.68
CA GLN A 6 5.07 24.37 -17.35
C GLN A 6 5.54 22.91 -17.22
N LEU A 7 5.51 22.14 -18.31
CA LEU A 7 5.83 20.72 -18.26
C LEU A 7 7.25 20.45 -17.76
N ASP A 8 8.23 21.23 -18.25
CA ASP A 8 9.65 21.09 -17.86
C ASP A 8 9.92 21.46 -16.39
N ASN A 9 9.00 22.21 -15.77
CA ASN A 9 9.06 22.57 -14.36
C ASN A 9 8.05 21.78 -13.51
N THR A 10 7.65 20.59 -13.97
CA THR A 10 6.65 19.78 -13.28
C THR A 10 7.11 18.33 -13.17
N LEU A 11 7.31 17.85 -11.93
CA LEU A 11 7.46 16.43 -11.64
C LEU A 11 6.07 15.78 -11.56
N ILE A 12 5.81 14.83 -12.45
CA ILE A 12 4.60 14.02 -12.46
C ILE A 12 4.91 12.64 -11.89
N ILE A 13 4.22 12.24 -10.85
CA ILE A 13 4.32 10.91 -10.24
C ILE A 13 2.95 10.24 -10.36
N TYR A 14 2.87 9.17 -11.12
CA TYR A 14 1.68 8.37 -11.27
C TYR A 14 1.86 7.04 -10.51
N ILE A 15 0.99 6.80 -9.53
CA ILE A 15 0.93 5.55 -8.78
C ILE A 15 -0.35 4.84 -9.22
N SER A 16 -0.23 3.62 -9.77
CA SER A 16 -1.36 2.94 -10.41
C SER A 16 -2.38 2.36 -9.42
N GLY A 17 -2.12 2.44 -8.14
CA GLY A 17 -3.00 2.02 -7.05
C GLY A 17 -2.34 2.28 -5.70
N ASP A 18 -3.09 2.11 -4.62
CA ASP A 18 -2.64 2.27 -3.24
C ASP A 18 -2.31 0.93 -2.57
N ASN A 19 -2.87 -0.16 -3.09
CA ASN A 19 -2.67 -1.55 -2.64
C ASN A 19 -3.06 -2.51 -3.77
N GLY A 20 -2.92 -3.81 -3.51
CA GLY A 20 -3.40 -4.85 -4.42
C GLY A 20 -4.90 -4.81 -4.67
N ALA A 21 -5.36 -5.53 -5.69
CA ALA A 21 -6.78 -5.59 -6.06
C ALA A 21 -7.64 -6.06 -4.87
N SER A 22 -8.79 -5.40 -4.65
CA SER A 22 -9.66 -5.68 -3.51
C SER A 22 -10.49 -6.95 -3.73
N ALA A 23 -10.50 -7.85 -2.75
CA ALA A 23 -11.37 -9.04 -2.73
C ALA A 23 -12.59 -8.84 -1.81
N GLU A 24 -12.91 -7.60 -1.46
CA GLU A 24 -13.97 -7.25 -0.50
C GLU A 24 -15.39 -7.49 -1.06
N GLY A 25 -15.53 -7.79 -2.36
CA GLY A 25 -16.79 -8.21 -2.97
C GLY A 25 -17.21 -9.65 -2.64
N MET A 26 -16.49 -10.36 -1.77
CA MET A 26 -16.69 -11.77 -1.47
C MET A 26 -16.50 -12.67 -2.72
N VAL A 27 -16.90 -13.95 -2.65
CA VAL A 27 -16.69 -14.91 -3.74
C VAL A 27 -17.45 -14.53 -5.02
N ASP A 28 -18.66 -14.01 -4.87
CA ASP A 28 -19.59 -13.78 -5.98
C ASP A 28 -19.67 -12.32 -6.46
N GLY A 29 -19.01 -11.39 -5.77
CA GLY A 29 -19.20 -9.97 -5.99
C GLY A 29 -20.55 -9.46 -5.44
N THR A 30 -20.85 -8.18 -5.66
CA THR A 30 -22.07 -7.57 -5.15
C THR A 30 -22.48 -6.35 -5.98
N PRO A 31 -23.79 -6.08 -6.15
CA PRO A 31 -24.25 -4.82 -6.74
C PRO A 31 -24.13 -3.62 -5.79
N ASN A 32 -23.87 -3.87 -4.48
CA ASN A 32 -23.65 -2.82 -3.48
C ASN A 32 -22.68 -3.31 -2.42
N GLU A 33 -21.50 -2.71 -2.35
CA GLU A 33 -20.43 -3.14 -1.43
C GLU A 33 -20.79 -3.01 0.05
N PHE A 34 -21.73 -2.13 0.44
CA PHE A 34 -22.21 -2.07 1.82
C PHE A 34 -22.88 -3.37 2.28
N THR A 35 -23.40 -4.19 1.37
CA THR A 35 -23.92 -5.50 1.74
C THR A 35 -22.82 -6.42 2.24
N THR A 36 -21.68 -6.43 1.57
CA THR A 36 -20.52 -7.27 1.95
C THR A 36 -19.86 -6.78 3.23
N PHE A 37 -19.72 -5.46 3.42
CA PHE A 37 -19.22 -4.88 4.68
C PHE A 37 -20.09 -5.21 5.89
N ASN A 38 -21.39 -5.41 5.66
CA ASN A 38 -22.31 -5.85 6.71
C ASN A 38 -22.43 -7.39 6.79
N GLY A 39 -21.60 -8.15 6.09
CA GLY A 39 -21.61 -9.61 6.09
C GLY A 39 -22.85 -10.23 5.41
N VAL A 40 -23.54 -9.47 4.55
CA VAL A 40 -24.74 -9.92 3.84
C VAL A 40 -24.40 -10.31 2.41
N PRO A 41 -24.28 -11.61 2.10
CA PRO A 41 -24.03 -12.06 0.74
C PRO A 41 -25.27 -11.81 -0.14
N VAL A 42 -25.04 -11.35 -1.38
CA VAL A 42 -26.10 -11.18 -2.38
C VAL A 42 -26.05 -12.36 -3.35
N PRO A 43 -27.02 -13.27 -3.32
CA PRO A 43 -27.02 -14.43 -4.22
C PRO A 43 -26.96 -13.99 -5.70
N ILE A 44 -26.24 -14.74 -6.55
CA ILE A 44 -26.07 -14.42 -7.97
C ILE A 44 -27.41 -14.17 -8.67
N LYS A 45 -28.43 -14.97 -8.39
CA LYS A 45 -29.78 -14.75 -8.97
C LYS A 45 -30.37 -13.37 -8.64
N ALA A 46 -30.10 -12.85 -7.44
CA ALA A 46 -30.54 -11.52 -7.06
C ALA A 46 -29.69 -10.43 -7.74
N GLN A 47 -28.39 -10.68 -7.96
CA GLN A 47 -27.52 -9.76 -8.67
C GLN A 47 -27.98 -9.50 -10.11
N TYR A 48 -28.57 -10.49 -10.79
CA TYR A 48 -29.11 -10.30 -12.13
C TYR A 48 -30.21 -9.25 -12.23
N LEU A 49 -30.92 -8.97 -11.15
CA LEU A 49 -31.93 -7.89 -11.12
C LEU A 49 -31.28 -6.51 -11.31
N PHE A 50 -30.01 -6.37 -10.94
CA PHE A 50 -29.26 -5.14 -11.04
C PHE A 50 -28.44 -5.03 -12.35
N TYR A 51 -28.41 -6.09 -13.17
CA TYR A 51 -27.61 -6.13 -14.39
C TYR A 51 -27.84 -4.92 -15.32
N PRO A 52 -29.10 -4.43 -15.54
CA PRO A 52 -29.34 -3.25 -16.37
C PRO A 52 -28.81 -1.93 -15.77
N PHE A 53 -28.45 -1.93 -14.49
CA PHE A 53 -28.01 -0.75 -13.76
C PHE A 53 -26.53 -0.79 -13.40
N TRP A 54 -25.82 -1.84 -13.81
CA TRP A 54 -24.40 -2.01 -13.47
C TRP A 54 -23.58 -0.87 -14.08
N GLY A 55 -22.78 -0.19 -13.22
CA GLY A 55 -22.01 0.99 -13.62
C GLY A 55 -22.78 2.31 -13.67
N SER A 56 -24.07 2.32 -13.28
CA SER A 56 -24.86 3.52 -13.12
C SER A 56 -24.85 4.00 -11.65
N ASP A 57 -25.50 5.14 -11.41
CA ASP A 57 -25.73 5.73 -10.08
C ASP A 57 -26.67 4.90 -9.18
N LYS A 58 -27.26 3.83 -9.72
CA LYS A 58 -28.15 2.92 -8.98
C LYS A 58 -27.44 1.71 -8.38
N THR A 59 -26.16 1.56 -8.65
CA THR A 59 -25.33 0.48 -8.12
C THR A 59 -24.01 1.03 -7.58
N PHE A 60 -23.50 0.40 -6.53
CA PHE A 60 -22.17 0.65 -5.99
C PHE A 60 -21.42 -0.70 -5.92
N PRO A 61 -21.08 -1.26 -7.09
CA PRO A 61 -20.70 -2.66 -7.21
C PRO A 61 -19.27 -2.90 -6.73
N HIS A 62 -19.06 -4.13 -6.27
CA HIS A 62 -17.72 -4.67 -6.08
C HIS A 62 -17.60 -6.00 -6.82
N TYR A 63 -16.50 -6.19 -7.53
CA TYR A 63 -16.24 -7.42 -8.27
C TYR A 63 -15.95 -8.60 -7.33
N ALA A 64 -16.11 -9.82 -7.83
CA ALA A 64 -15.84 -11.05 -7.12
C ALA A 64 -14.34 -11.25 -6.83
N ALA A 65 -14.00 -11.88 -5.71
CA ALA A 65 -12.63 -12.17 -5.29
C ALA A 65 -11.75 -12.87 -6.34
N PRO A 66 -12.26 -13.82 -7.17
CA PRO A 66 -11.48 -14.38 -8.27
C PRO A 66 -10.98 -13.35 -9.29
N TRP A 67 -11.71 -12.26 -9.51
CA TRP A 67 -11.24 -11.17 -10.36
C TRP A 67 -10.13 -10.35 -9.70
N ALA A 68 -10.20 -10.14 -8.38
CA ALA A 68 -9.10 -9.52 -7.63
C ALA A 68 -7.81 -10.33 -7.80
N TRP A 69 -7.90 -11.64 -7.67
CA TRP A 69 -6.77 -12.55 -7.87
C TRP A 69 -6.22 -12.47 -9.30
N ALA A 70 -7.10 -12.54 -10.30
CA ALA A 70 -6.72 -12.47 -11.71
C ALA A 70 -6.03 -11.15 -12.06
N MET A 71 -6.51 -10.02 -11.53
CA MET A 71 -5.92 -8.70 -11.76
C MET A 71 -4.58 -8.49 -11.05
N GLY A 72 -4.31 -9.23 -9.97
CA GLY A 72 -3.05 -9.20 -9.24
C GLY A 72 -1.94 -10.06 -9.85
N THR A 73 -2.23 -10.91 -10.85
CA THR A 73 -1.23 -11.81 -11.45
C THR A 73 -0.06 -11.03 -12.07
N PRO A 74 1.18 -11.54 -11.95
CA PRO A 74 1.57 -12.88 -11.47
C PRO A 74 1.78 -12.98 -9.95
N PHE A 75 1.45 -11.96 -9.18
CA PHE A 75 1.66 -11.93 -7.74
C PHE A 75 0.54 -12.66 -6.99
N LYS A 76 0.90 -13.33 -5.89
CA LYS A 76 -0.05 -14.01 -5.02
C LYS A 76 -0.77 -13.02 -4.11
N TRP A 77 -2.00 -13.39 -3.74
CA TRP A 77 -2.86 -12.67 -2.82
C TRP A 77 -3.39 -11.34 -3.36
N VAL A 78 -4.01 -10.57 -2.50
CA VAL A 78 -4.85 -9.41 -2.82
C VAL A 78 -4.76 -8.37 -1.68
N LYS A 79 -5.41 -7.23 -1.80
CA LYS A 79 -5.59 -6.25 -0.74
C LYS A 79 -5.90 -6.92 0.61
N GLN A 80 -5.44 -6.34 1.71
CA GLN A 80 -5.47 -6.83 3.10
C GLN A 80 -4.43 -7.93 3.41
N VAL A 81 -3.66 -8.37 2.43
CA VAL A 81 -2.59 -9.35 2.62
C VAL A 81 -1.23 -8.71 2.34
N PRO A 82 -0.71 -7.86 3.23
CA PRO A 82 0.53 -7.11 2.99
C PRO A 82 1.78 -8.00 3.04
N SER A 83 1.61 -9.25 3.42
CA SER A 83 2.68 -10.24 3.46
C SER A 83 3.14 -10.68 2.07
N HIS A 84 2.33 -10.44 1.04
CA HIS A 84 2.64 -10.85 -0.34
C HIS A 84 2.45 -9.70 -1.33
N PHE A 85 3.18 -9.74 -2.42
CA PHE A 85 3.21 -8.66 -3.40
C PHE A 85 1.88 -8.43 -4.13
N GLY A 86 1.02 -9.43 -4.24
CA GLY A 86 -0.35 -9.21 -4.74
C GLY A 86 -1.19 -8.29 -3.86
N GLY A 87 -0.83 -8.13 -2.58
CA GLY A 87 -1.44 -7.17 -1.66
C GLY A 87 -0.80 -5.79 -1.65
N THR A 88 0.46 -5.66 -2.09
CA THR A 88 1.27 -4.45 -1.85
C THR A 88 1.98 -3.89 -3.07
N ALA A 89 2.39 -4.73 -4.05
CA ALA A 89 3.14 -4.24 -5.20
C ALA A 89 2.29 -3.39 -6.14
N GLN A 90 2.75 -2.17 -6.42
CA GLN A 90 2.08 -1.24 -7.33
C GLN A 90 3.07 -0.67 -8.35
N GLY A 91 2.57 -0.42 -9.56
CA GLY A 91 3.33 0.27 -10.58
C GLY A 91 3.44 1.76 -10.29
N VAL A 92 4.64 2.31 -10.43
CA VAL A 92 4.88 3.75 -10.33
C VAL A 92 5.54 4.22 -11.61
N ALA A 93 5.06 5.31 -12.18
CA ALA A 93 5.71 6.00 -13.29
C ALA A 93 6.03 7.44 -12.89
N MET A 94 7.22 7.89 -13.27
CA MET A 94 7.66 9.27 -13.02
C MET A 94 8.04 9.93 -14.34
N SER A 95 7.68 11.21 -14.46
CA SER A 95 8.06 12.03 -15.60
C SER A 95 8.43 13.42 -15.14
N TRP A 96 9.60 13.88 -15.54
CA TRP A 96 10.05 15.26 -15.34
C TRP A 96 11.04 15.61 -16.47
N PRO A 97 10.59 16.23 -17.54
CA PRO A 97 11.44 16.54 -18.68
C PRO A 97 12.66 17.36 -18.26
N GLY A 98 13.82 17.00 -18.82
CA GLY A 98 15.10 17.65 -18.48
C GLY A 98 15.75 17.19 -17.18
N HIS A 99 15.04 16.50 -16.30
CA HIS A 99 15.54 15.99 -15.00
C HIS A 99 15.59 14.47 -14.97
N ILE A 100 14.55 13.78 -15.45
CA ILE A 100 14.56 12.33 -15.64
C ILE A 100 15.04 12.06 -17.07
N THR A 101 16.30 11.64 -17.20
CA THR A 101 16.97 11.58 -18.51
C THR A 101 16.86 10.21 -19.18
N ASP A 102 16.61 9.14 -18.43
CA ASP A 102 16.40 7.79 -18.97
C ASP A 102 14.92 7.54 -19.28
N VAL A 103 14.44 8.18 -20.34
CA VAL A 103 13.02 8.13 -20.75
C VAL A 103 12.63 6.72 -21.16
N GLY A 104 11.55 6.21 -20.55
CA GLY A 104 11.08 4.83 -20.76
C GLY A 104 11.90 3.76 -20.04
N GLY A 105 12.89 4.15 -19.26
CA GLY A 105 13.71 3.24 -18.45
C GLY A 105 12.90 2.53 -17.36
N ILE A 106 13.11 1.22 -17.21
CA ILE A 106 12.50 0.43 -16.14
C ILE A 106 13.46 0.38 -14.95
N ARG A 107 12.90 0.51 -13.75
CA ARG A 107 13.61 0.41 -12.46
C ARG A 107 13.10 -0.78 -11.68
N ARG A 108 14.03 -1.55 -11.11
CA ARG A 108 13.71 -2.78 -10.35
C ARG A 108 14.15 -2.69 -8.89
N GLN A 109 14.72 -1.57 -8.49
CA GLN A 109 15.06 -1.31 -7.10
C GLN A 109 13.81 -1.36 -6.23
N PHE A 110 13.94 -1.96 -5.05
CA PHE A 110 12.85 -1.99 -4.08
C PHE A 110 12.63 -0.59 -3.50
N HIS A 111 11.38 -0.14 -3.55
CA HIS A 111 10.93 1.11 -2.96
C HIS A 111 9.61 0.93 -2.23
N HIS A 112 9.27 1.91 -1.40
CA HIS A 112 8.02 1.95 -0.67
C HIS A 112 7.34 3.32 -0.85
N VAL A 113 6.03 3.40 -0.66
CA VAL A 113 5.29 4.67 -0.84
C VAL A 113 5.81 5.82 0.03
N ILE A 114 6.40 5.51 1.20
CA ILE A 114 7.02 6.52 2.06
C ILE A 114 8.26 7.18 1.43
N ASP A 115 8.78 6.65 0.33
CA ASP A 115 9.94 7.19 -0.40
C ASP A 115 9.54 8.38 -1.31
N ILE A 116 8.26 8.58 -1.56
CA ILE A 116 7.74 9.67 -2.40
C ILE A 116 8.07 11.04 -1.79
N VAL A 117 7.80 11.23 -0.50
CA VAL A 117 8.03 12.53 0.15
C VAL A 117 9.50 12.95 0.11
N PRO A 118 10.47 12.14 0.54
CA PRO A 118 11.88 12.53 0.46
C PRO A 118 12.35 12.69 -0.99
N THR A 119 11.76 12.01 -1.97
CA THR A 119 12.04 12.23 -3.40
C THR A 119 11.59 13.64 -3.84
N ILE A 120 10.41 14.07 -3.42
CA ILE A 120 9.91 15.42 -3.72
C ILE A 120 10.79 16.48 -3.05
N LEU A 121 11.17 16.26 -1.79
CA LEU A 121 12.03 17.19 -1.05
C LEU A 121 13.41 17.33 -1.73
N GLU A 122 14.01 16.23 -2.16
CA GLU A 122 15.28 16.27 -2.91
C GLU A 122 15.11 16.97 -4.26
N ALA A 123 14.04 16.66 -4.99
CA ALA A 123 13.73 17.27 -6.29
C ALA A 123 13.56 18.80 -6.21
N THR A 124 12.95 19.28 -5.13
CA THR A 124 12.68 20.70 -4.93
C THR A 124 13.78 21.45 -4.18
N GLY A 125 14.76 20.72 -3.63
CA GLY A 125 15.81 21.30 -2.77
C GLY A 125 15.29 21.84 -1.43
N ILE A 126 14.08 21.42 -1.01
CA ILE A 126 13.47 21.86 0.26
C ILE A 126 13.86 20.84 1.34
N PRO A 127 14.55 21.28 2.41
CA PRO A 127 14.90 20.40 3.51
C PRO A 127 13.63 19.99 4.30
N ALA A 128 13.63 18.75 4.81
CA ALA A 128 12.59 18.33 5.74
C ALA A 128 12.68 19.20 7.03
N PRO A 129 11.58 19.74 7.52
CA PRO A 129 11.60 20.56 8.73
C PRO A 129 11.76 19.68 9.97
N ASP A 130 12.66 20.03 10.87
CA ASP A 130 12.81 19.39 12.18
C ASP A 130 11.69 19.80 13.15
N THR A 131 11.08 20.96 12.91
CA THR A 131 10.03 21.54 13.76
C THR A 131 9.02 22.28 12.90
N VAL A 132 7.73 22.08 13.16
CA VAL A 132 6.61 22.81 12.55
C VAL A 132 5.76 23.41 13.67
N ASP A 133 5.54 24.73 13.65
CA ASP A 133 4.77 25.47 14.67
C ASP A 133 5.21 25.17 16.11
N GLY A 134 6.52 24.99 16.32
CA GLY A 134 7.10 24.67 17.63
C GLY A 134 7.03 23.20 18.04
N ILE A 135 6.46 22.33 17.20
CA ILE A 135 6.35 20.90 17.47
C ILE A 135 7.45 20.14 16.70
N VAL A 136 8.26 19.41 17.43
CA VAL A 136 9.31 18.56 16.86
C VAL A 136 8.67 17.48 16.00
N GLN A 137 9.15 17.33 14.78
CA GLN A 137 8.62 16.37 13.81
C GLN A 137 9.29 15.00 13.96
N THR A 138 8.51 13.94 13.74
CA THR A 138 9.08 12.60 13.55
C THR A 138 9.90 12.59 12.26
N PRO A 139 11.14 12.09 12.26
CA PRO A 139 11.95 12.01 11.05
C PRO A 139 11.26 11.24 9.94
N ILE A 140 11.39 11.74 8.71
CA ILE A 140 10.87 11.04 7.52
C ILE A 140 11.68 9.74 7.34
N GLN A 141 10.96 8.61 7.31
CA GLN A 141 11.58 7.27 7.24
C GLN A 141 11.86 6.82 5.80
N GLY A 142 11.39 7.59 4.80
CA GLY A 142 11.58 7.30 3.39
C GLY A 142 13.00 7.56 2.89
N THR A 143 13.32 6.96 1.75
CA THR A 143 14.58 7.13 1.03
C THR A 143 14.29 7.65 -0.38
N SER A 144 14.90 8.77 -0.77
CA SER A 144 14.66 9.35 -2.10
C SER A 144 14.98 8.39 -3.23
N MET A 145 14.13 8.36 -4.24
CA MET A 145 14.28 7.59 -5.48
C MET A 145 15.01 8.38 -6.59
N ALA A 146 15.36 9.64 -6.36
CA ALA A 146 15.99 10.49 -7.41
C ALA A 146 17.28 9.89 -8.00
N TYR A 147 18.00 9.07 -7.23
CA TYR A 147 19.21 8.36 -7.71
C TYR A 147 18.93 7.41 -8.88
N THR A 148 17.68 7.06 -9.15
CA THR A 148 17.28 6.15 -10.24
C THR A 148 16.90 6.88 -11.53
N TRP A 149 16.91 8.22 -11.58
CA TRP A 149 16.32 9.01 -12.66
C TRP A 149 17.14 9.04 -13.96
N ASP A 150 18.40 8.70 -13.89
CA ASP A 150 19.24 8.59 -15.06
C ASP A 150 19.63 7.13 -15.36
N LYS A 151 20.27 6.91 -16.51
CA LYS A 151 20.71 5.59 -16.93
C LYS A 151 21.80 5.00 -16.02
N ALA A 152 22.64 5.84 -15.42
CA ALA A 152 23.67 5.38 -14.49
C ALA A 152 23.06 4.82 -13.21
N GLY A 153 21.87 5.29 -12.84
CA GLY A 153 21.11 4.80 -11.70
C GLY A 153 20.34 3.50 -11.93
N ALA A 154 20.24 3.01 -13.19
CA ALA A 154 19.38 1.89 -13.54
C ALA A 154 19.73 0.59 -12.80
N ASP A 155 21.02 0.31 -12.64
CA ASP A 155 21.54 -0.92 -12.05
C ASP A 155 22.16 -0.70 -10.65
N LEU A 156 21.99 0.47 -10.06
CA LEU A 156 22.45 0.70 -8.70
C LEU A 156 21.63 -0.14 -7.70
N PRO A 157 22.23 -0.58 -6.60
CA PRO A 157 21.51 -1.29 -5.55
C PRO A 157 20.39 -0.41 -4.95
N SER A 158 19.35 -1.04 -4.44
CA SER A 158 18.29 -0.35 -3.71
C SER A 158 18.88 0.38 -2.50
N ARG A 159 18.51 1.66 -2.35
CA ARG A 159 18.85 2.40 -1.12
C ARG A 159 17.96 2.02 0.06
N ARG A 160 16.76 1.50 -0.23
CA ARG A 160 15.90 0.89 0.78
C ARG A 160 16.18 -0.61 0.82
N THR A 161 16.80 -1.05 1.91
CA THR A 161 17.17 -2.46 2.09
C THR A 161 16.20 -3.22 2.98
N THR A 162 15.51 -2.55 3.89
CA THR A 162 14.62 -3.20 4.87
C THR A 162 13.26 -2.52 4.91
N GLN A 163 12.19 -3.31 4.91
CA GLN A 163 10.81 -2.82 5.04
C GLN A 163 9.93 -3.89 5.69
N TYR A 164 9.26 -3.54 6.80
CA TYR A 164 8.21 -4.39 7.37
C TYR A 164 6.84 -4.07 6.75
N PHE A 165 5.97 -5.06 6.81
CA PHE A 165 4.55 -4.95 6.43
C PHE A 165 3.70 -5.62 7.51
N GLU A 166 2.56 -5.02 7.87
CA GLU A 166 1.59 -5.62 8.79
C GLU A 166 0.19 -5.09 8.53
N MET A 167 -0.78 -5.98 8.47
CA MET A 167 -2.21 -5.67 8.51
C MET A 167 -3.00 -6.89 8.99
N LEU A 168 -3.81 -6.72 10.05
CA LEU A 168 -4.69 -7.78 10.57
C LEU A 168 -3.94 -9.08 10.93
N GLY A 169 -2.70 -8.94 11.42
CA GLY A 169 -1.84 -10.05 11.76
C GLY A 169 -1.08 -10.66 10.59
N ASN A 170 -1.48 -10.41 9.35
CA ASN A 170 -0.68 -10.76 8.17
C ASN A 170 0.56 -9.86 8.16
N ARG A 171 1.74 -10.45 8.12
CA ARG A 171 2.98 -9.72 8.29
C ARG A 171 4.11 -10.26 7.43
N ALA A 172 4.98 -9.36 7.03
CA ALA A 172 6.20 -9.70 6.32
C ALA A 172 7.33 -8.73 6.65
N ILE A 173 8.53 -9.18 6.37
CA ILE A 173 9.75 -8.38 6.35
C ILE A 173 10.45 -8.61 5.02
N TYR A 174 10.75 -7.52 4.31
CA TYR A 174 11.69 -7.49 3.21
C TYR A 174 13.06 -7.09 3.75
N ASP A 175 14.09 -7.79 3.33
CA ASP A 175 15.47 -7.44 3.62
C ASP A 175 16.38 -7.87 2.45
N ASP A 176 16.86 -6.87 1.70
CA ASP A 176 17.79 -7.00 0.57
C ASP A 176 17.49 -8.19 -0.36
N GLY A 177 16.26 -8.21 -0.90
CA GLY A 177 15.80 -9.24 -1.83
C GLY A 177 15.23 -10.49 -1.17
N TRP A 178 15.29 -10.61 0.15
CA TRP A 178 14.63 -11.69 0.89
C TRP A 178 13.32 -11.21 1.50
N VAL A 179 12.32 -12.08 1.50
CA VAL A 179 11.03 -11.82 2.13
C VAL A 179 10.65 -13.00 3.01
N ALA A 180 10.50 -12.77 4.31
CA ALA A 180 9.77 -13.68 5.18
C ALA A 180 8.33 -13.16 5.30
N ALA A 181 7.35 -13.99 4.97
CA ALA A 181 5.95 -13.62 4.85
C ALA A 181 5.06 -14.63 5.59
N THR A 182 3.94 -14.15 6.14
CA THR A 182 2.94 -15.08 6.70
C THR A 182 1.86 -15.38 5.68
N THR A 183 1.47 -16.65 5.59
CA THR A 183 0.25 -17.02 4.87
C THR A 183 -0.97 -16.55 5.64
N PRO A 184 -1.95 -15.90 4.99
CA PRO A 184 -3.19 -15.52 5.64
C PRO A 184 -3.89 -16.71 6.26
N ALA A 185 -4.16 -16.63 7.56
CA ALA A 185 -4.92 -17.67 8.28
C ALA A 185 -6.42 -17.57 7.99
N THR A 186 -6.88 -16.39 7.52
CA THR A 186 -8.26 -16.12 7.11
C THR A 186 -8.24 -15.51 5.73
N LEU A 187 -9.11 -15.99 4.85
CA LEU A 187 -9.21 -15.45 3.51
C LEU A 187 -9.79 -14.02 3.53
N PRO A 188 -9.24 -13.07 2.77
CA PRO A 188 -9.71 -11.69 2.76
C PRO A 188 -11.21 -11.51 2.50
N TRP A 189 -11.81 -12.37 1.70
CA TRP A 189 -13.24 -12.38 1.40
C TRP A 189 -14.12 -13.08 2.45
N GLU A 190 -13.51 -13.61 3.52
CA GLU A 190 -14.21 -14.24 4.65
C GLU A 190 -14.01 -13.47 5.95
N LEU A 191 -13.28 -12.35 5.91
CA LEU A 191 -12.83 -11.63 7.10
C LEU A 191 -13.97 -11.17 8.02
N SER A 192 -15.13 -10.82 7.45
CA SER A 192 -16.29 -10.36 8.21
C SER A 192 -16.97 -11.47 9.01
N SER A 193 -16.76 -12.74 8.66
CA SER A 193 -17.40 -13.92 9.27
C SER A 193 -16.45 -14.81 10.06
N ALA A 194 -15.13 -14.62 9.91
CA ALA A 194 -14.14 -15.49 10.52
C ALA A 194 -13.77 -15.07 11.94
N THR A 195 -13.47 -16.06 12.79
CA THR A 195 -12.80 -15.80 14.07
C THR A 195 -11.33 -15.54 13.81
N PRO A 196 -10.76 -14.43 14.30
CA PRO A 196 -9.33 -14.17 14.13
C PRO A 196 -8.48 -15.30 14.72
N PRO A 197 -7.46 -15.76 14.01
CA PRO A 197 -6.57 -16.80 14.51
C PRO A 197 -5.67 -16.28 15.64
N ASP A 198 -5.06 -17.21 16.39
CA ASP A 198 -4.00 -16.83 17.33
C ASP A 198 -2.83 -16.16 16.59
N LEU A 199 -2.38 -15.01 17.08
CA LEU A 199 -1.40 -14.17 16.40
C LEU A 199 -0.01 -14.82 16.28
N ILE A 200 0.32 -15.80 17.12
CA ILE A 200 1.64 -16.43 17.14
C ILE A 200 1.59 -17.78 16.44
N THR A 201 0.62 -18.61 16.76
CA THR A 201 0.53 -20.00 16.31
C THR A 201 -0.39 -20.20 15.11
N GLY A 202 -1.26 -19.23 14.83
CA GLY A 202 -2.26 -19.31 13.75
C GLY A 202 -1.75 -18.84 12.38
N TYR A 203 -0.47 -18.48 12.24
CA TYR A 203 0.11 -18.03 10.98
C TYR A 203 1.34 -18.87 10.62
N ASN A 204 1.36 -19.41 9.41
CA ASN A 204 2.54 -20.10 8.88
C ASN A 204 3.46 -19.07 8.19
N TRP A 205 4.77 -19.23 8.42
CA TRP A 205 5.78 -18.42 7.76
C TRP A 205 6.32 -19.10 6.52
N GLU A 206 6.50 -18.33 5.47
CA GLU A 206 7.10 -18.68 4.19
C GLU A 206 8.34 -17.80 3.98
N LEU A 207 9.27 -18.25 3.12
CA LEU A 207 10.51 -17.54 2.80
C LEU A 207 10.73 -17.48 1.29
N TYR A 208 11.07 -16.30 0.76
CA TYR A 208 11.27 -16.07 -0.66
C TYR A 208 12.52 -15.27 -0.94
N ASN A 209 13.23 -15.61 -2.03
CA ASN A 209 14.23 -14.74 -2.66
C ASN A 209 13.55 -14.02 -3.84
N VAL A 210 13.14 -12.77 -3.64
CA VAL A 210 12.36 -12.04 -4.65
C VAL A 210 13.19 -11.44 -5.78
N TYR A 211 14.51 -11.50 -5.70
CA TYR A 211 15.37 -11.22 -6.86
C TYR A 211 15.29 -12.33 -7.91
N GLU A 212 15.14 -13.58 -7.47
CA GLU A 212 15.03 -14.75 -8.34
C GLU A 212 13.57 -15.13 -8.61
N ASP A 213 12.71 -14.98 -7.61
CA ASP A 213 11.29 -15.30 -7.64
C ASP A 213 10.44 -14.11 -7.18
N PRO A 214 10.28 -13.07 -8.02
CA PRO A 214 9.50 -11.89 -7.67
C PRO A 214 8.01 -12.19 -7.46
N THR A 215 7.53 -13.37 -7.87
CA THR A 215 6.13 -13.79 -7.73
C THR A 215 5.85 -14.52 -6.43
N GLN A 216 6.88 -14.80 -5.62
CA GLN A 216 6.77 -15.54 -4.36
C GLN A 216 6.14 -16.94 -4.56
N SER A 217 6.55 -17.66 -5.62
CA SER A 217 5.99 -18.96 -5.99
C SER A 217 6.68 -20.13 -5.31
N ASN A 218 7.97 -19.99 -4.99
CA ASN A 218 8.82 -21.03 -4.45
C ASN A 218 9.18 -20.74 -2.98
N ASP A 219 8.47 -21.36 -2.06
CA ASP A 219 8.73 -21.26 -0.63
C ASP A 219 10.01 -22.00 -0.22
N LEU A 220 10.98 -21.26 0.31
CA LEU A 220 12.29 -21.76 0.77
C LEU A 220 12.36 -22.01 2.29
N ALA A 221 11.27 -21.83 3.03
CA ALA A 221 11.26 -21.88 4.49
C ALA A 221 11.81 -23.21 5.04
N ALA A 222 11.41 -24.34 4.44
CA ALA A 222 11.91 -25.66 4.86
C ALA A 222 13.38 -25.91 4.48
N GLN A 223 13.87 -25.25 3.41
CA GLN A 223 15.23 -25.41 2.91
C GLN A 223 16.23 -24.51 3.65
N MET A 224 15.76 -23.34 4.13
CA MET A 224 16.60 -22.31 4.75
C MET A 224 16.01 -21.83 6.09
N PRO A 225 15.83 -22.72 7.07
CA PRO A 225 15.17 -22.39 8.34
C PRO A 225 15.92 -21.34 9.18
N ASP A 226 17.24 -21.27 9.05
CA ASP A 226 18.02 -20.27 9.78
C ASP A 226 17.84 -18.87 9.19
N LYS A 227 17.78 -18.74 7.85
CA LYS A 227 17.45 -17.47 7.19
C LYS A 227 16.03 -17.00 7.54
N LEU A 228 15.08 -17.93 7.60
CA LEU A 228 13.72 -17.62 8.05
C LEU A 228 13.71 -17.06 9.47
N LYS A 229 14.41 -17.70 10.42
CA LYS A 229 14.51 -17.22 11.81
C LYS A 229 15.16 -15.84 11.92
N GLU A 230 16.21 -15.59 11.15
CA GLU A 230 16.88 -14.30 11.08
C GLU A 230 15.87 -13.19 10.68
N LEU A 231 15.12 -13.42 9.60
CA LEU A 231 14.13 -12.46 9.12
C LEU A 231 12.93 -12.29 10.06
N GLN A 232 12.47 -13.37 10.68
CA GLN A 232 11.44 -13.28 11.74
C GLN A 232 11.91 -12.39 12.89
N ALA A 233 13.15 -12.55 13.34
CA ALA A 233 13.72 -11.70 14.38
C ALA A 233 13.80 -10.23 13.93
N LEU A 234 14.22 -9.98 12.68
CA LEU A 234 14.26 -8.64 12.09
C LEU A 234 12.86 -8.01 12.02
N PHE A 235 11.83 -8.77 11.63
CA PHE A 235 10.45 -8.28 11.66
C PHE A 235 10.08 -7.74 13.04
N TYR A 236 10.33 -8.49 14.10
CA TYR A 236 9.97 -8.06 15.45
C TYR A 236 10.80 -6.88 15.94
N GLN A 237 12.06 -6.73 15.50
CA GLN A 237 12.86 -5.56 15.77
C GLN A 237 12.29 -4.30 15.12
N GLU A 238 11.96 -4.36 13.84
CA GLU A 238 11.33 -3.26 13.11
C GLU A 238 9.92 -2.96 13.67
N ALA A 239 9.14 -3.99 13.99
CA ALA A 239 7.82 -3.83 14.59
C ALA A 239 7.86 -3.13 15.96
N ALA A 240 8.87 -3.42 16.79
CA ALA A 240 9.08 -2.72 18.05
C ALA A 240 9.52 -1.26 17.83
N LYS A 241 10.44 -1.04 16.89
CA LYS A 241 10.99 0.28 16.55
C LYS A 241 9.90 1.25 16.05
N TYR A 242 8.95 0.76 15.26
CA TYR A 242 7.90 1.57 14.64
C TYR A 242 6.55 1.49 15.35
N GLY A 243 6.48 0.92 16.55
CA GLY A 243 5.26 0.89 17.36
C GLY A 243 4.14 -0.01 16.80
N VAL A 244 4.51 -1.05 16.07
CA VAL A 244 3.57 -2.04 15.51
C VAL A 244 3.12 -3.04 16.59
N LEU A 245 3.90 -3.20 17.64
CA LEU A 245 3.59 -4.07 18.76
C LEU A 245 2.75 -3.36 19.84
N PRO A 246 1.80 -4.06 20.49
CA PRO A 246 1.42 -5.46 20.26
C PRO A 246 0.67 -5.63 18.93
N LEU A 247 0.87 -6.78 18.26
CA LEU A 247 0.10 -7.12 17.07
C LEU A 247 -1.39 -7.25 17.42
N ASP A 248 -2.25 -6.84 16.50
CA ASP A 248 -3.71 -6.92 16.66
C ASP A 248 -4.38 -7.34 15.34
N ASN A 249 -5.06 -8.49 15.35
CA ASN A 249 -5.85 -8.98 14.23
C ASN A 249 -7.37 -8.83 14.46
N SER A 250 -7.78 -8.12 15.51
CA SER A 250 -9.19 -7.88 15.78
C SER A 250 -9.77 -6.82 14.83
N THR A 251 -10.92 -7.11 14.22
CA THR A 251 -11.63 -6.14 13.38
C THR A 251 -12.42 -5.14 14.24
N LEU A 252 -13.09 -5.60 15.28
CA LEU A 252 -13.93 -4.74 16.15
C LEU A 252 -13.12 -3.72 16.95
N ALA A 253 -11.95 -4.10 17.47
CA ALA A 253 -11.11 -3.16 18.21
C ALA A 253 -10.63 -2.00 17.33
N ARG A 254 -10.34 -2.25 16.06
CA ARG A 254 -9.93 -1.21 15.09
C ARG A 254 -11.08 -0.22 14.81
N TRP A 255 -12.32 -0.68 14.78
CA TRP A 255 -13.48 0.19 14.57
C TRP A 255 -13.76 1.07 15.78
N ASN A 256 -13.51 0.56 16.96
CA ASN A 256 -13.76 1.26 18.24
C ASN A 256 -12.50 1.96 18.80
N ALA A 257 -11.34 1.82 18.17
CA ALA A 257 -10.11 2.46 18.65
C ALA A 257 -10.27 3.99 18.67
N PRO A 258 -9.83 4.65 19.75
CA PRO A 258 -9.76 6.10 19.78
C PRO A 258 -8.90 6.60 18.61
N ARG A 259 -9.46 7.45 17.77
CA ARG A 259 -8.74 8.05 16.65
C ARG A 259 -8.25 9.43 17.04
N PRO A 260 -7.02 9.82 16.65
CA PRO A 260 -6.56 11.17 16.87
C PRO A 260 -7.49 12.15 16.13
N ASN A 261 -7.91 13.19 16.83
CA ASN A 261 -8.67 14.26 16.22
C ASN A 261 -7.73 15.19 15.44
N LEU A 262 -7.50 14.87 14.17
CA LEU A 262 -6.59 15.62 13.30
C LEU A 262 -7.02 17.07 13.07
N THR A 263 -8.30 17.36 13.28
CA THR A 263 -8.83 18.72 13.12
C THR A 263 -8.83 19.50 14.45
N GLY A 264 -8.51 18.86 15.58
CA GLY A 264 -8.64 19.45 16.91
C GLY A 264 -10.07 19.86 17.26
N GLY A 265 -11.08 19.18 16.67
CA GLY A 265 -12.50 19.53 16.84
C GLY A 265 -12.99 20.70 15.99
N ARG A 266 -12.14 21.26 15.12
CA ARG A 266 -12.49 22.34 14.21
C ARG A 266 -13.30 21.78 13.03
N THR A 267 -14.41 22.44 12.71
CA THR A 267 -15.22 22.17 11.53
C THR A 267 -14.93 23.13 10.38
N GLU A 268 -14.21 24.22 10.67
CA GLU A 268 -13.80 25.23 9.71
C GLU A 268 -12.32 25.51 9.80
N PHE A 269 -11.70 25.75 8.66
CA PHE A 269 -10.30 26.10 8.53
C PHE A 269 -10.18 27.40 7.75
N THR A 270 -9.59 28.42 8.37
CA THR A 270 -9.30 29.69 7.71
C THR A 270 -7.84 29.69 7.27
N TYR A 271 -7.62 29.84 5.98
CA TYR A 271 -6.30 29.99 5.39
C TYR A 271 -6.00 31.49 5.21
N SER A 272 -4.93 31.98 5.81
CA SER A 272 -4.44 33.33 5.56
C SER A 272 -3.59 33.35 4.31
N GLY A 273 -4.04 34.05 3.26
CA GLY A 273 -3.32 34.22 2.00
C GLY A 273 -4.20 33.94 0.77
N SER A 274 -3.74 34.34 -0.41
CA SER A 274 -4.43 34.00 -1.66
C SER A 274 -4.03 32.55 -2.07
N LEU A 275 -4.99 31.66 -2.18
CA LEU A 275 -4.81 30.36 -2.82
C LEU A 275 -4.81 30.57 -4.34
N THR A 276 -3.64 30.89 -4.91
CA THR A 276 -3.47 31.02 -6.36
C THR A 276 -3.77 29.68 -7.02
N GLY A 277 -4.69 29.64 -7.97
CA GLY A 277 -5.04 28.44 -8.75
C GLY A 277 -6.24 27.65 -8.23
N VAL A 278 -6.80 28.01 -7.08
CA VAL A 278 -8.11 27.50 -6.67
C VAL A 278 -9.18 28.42 -7.24
N PRO A 279 -10.11 27.93 -8.08
CA PRO A 279 -11.27 28.73 -8.48
C PRO A 279 -11.92 29.28 -7.21
N ASN A 280 -12.16 30.58 -7.17
CA ASN A 280 -12.95 31.17 -6.11
C ASN A 280 -14.38 30.61 -6.25
N SER A 281 -14.59 29.39 -5.74
CA SER A 281 -15.92 28.88 -5.55
C SER A 281 -16.51 29.79 -4.52
N GLY A 282 -17.33 30.76 -4.95
CA GLY A 282 -18.09 31.62 -4.06
C GLY A 282 -18.93 30.80 -3.10
N ALA A 283 -18.24 30.12 -2.18
CA ALA A 283 -18.85 29.56 -1.03
C ALA A 283 -19.26 30.69 -0.12
N PRO A 284 -20.49 30.70 0.38
CA PRO A 284 -21.03 31.75 1.22
C PRO A 284 -20.23 31.95 2.48
#